data_ed0225abe4e5fa03ffcfcf857b9aa9ef
#
_entry.id   ed0225abe4e5fa03ffcfcf857b9aa9ef
#
_cell.length_a   1.000
_cell.length_b   1.000
_cell.length_c   1.000
_cell.angle_alpha   90.00
_cell.angle_beta   90.00
_cell.angle_gamma   90.00
#
_symmetry.space_group_name_H-M   'P 1'
#
loop_
_entity.id
_entity.type
_entity.pdbx_description
1 polymer ?
#
loop_
_entity_poly.entity_id
_entity_poly.type
_entity_poly.pdbx_seq_one_letter_code
_entity_poly.pdbx_strand_id
1 'polypeptide(L)'
;RRDDESTLEMIDFKMSHPELFQLPAGPVAVLFGLERREETYNDDRDPLLDGTITTQDCCGITSKTRSHPFRSAALGSSPTVDVYGEKTVDAAFVEFVMPLTDKLTAQVAARHEDFSDSDSATVGRLALGYTVNEILSLRASFSTAFRPPNLIQVNQPYVTRTGTREDAVQKYRIYIREGGQVNSGGGFA
;
A
#
# COMPACT_ATOMS: atom_id res chain seq x y z
N ARG A 1 -7.80 17.09 -16.75
CA ARG A 1 -6.78 17.40 -15.72
C ARG A 1 -6.88 16.31 -14.65
N ARG A 2 -5.82 16.04 -13.95
CA ARG A 2 -5.78 15.20 -12.76
C ARG A 2 -5.17 16.02 -11.64
N ASP A 3 -5.82 16.06 -10.51
CA ASP A 3 -5.35 16.75 -9.31
C ASP A 3 -5.14 15.69 -8.21
N ASP A 4 -3.86 15.45 -7.88
CA ASP A 4 -3.47 14.53 -6.81
C ASP A 4 -2.97 15.34 -5.63
N GLU A 5 -3.50 15.08 -4.45
CA GLU A 5 -3.06 15.66 -3.20
C GLU A 5 -2.82 14.56 -2.18
N SER A 6 -1.67 14.61 -1.52
CA SER A 6 -1.34 13.74 -0.39
C SER A 6 -0.81 14.58 0.74
N THR A 7 -1.43 14.46 1.90
CA THR A 7 -0.99 15.14 3.13
C THR A 7 -0.58 14.13 4.18
N LEU A 8 0.44 14.50 4.96
CA LEU A 8 0.92 13.76 6.11
C LEU A 8 1.10 14.73 7.27
N GLU A 9 0.31 14.50 8.32
CA GLU A 9 0.46 15.21 9.59
C GLU A 9 0.98 14.23 10.64
N MET A 10 2.01 14.62 11.41
CA MET A 10 2.60 13.75 12.39
C MET A 10 2.94 14.52 13.67
N ILE A 11 2.58 13.91 14.79
CA ILE A 11 3.01 14.34 16.12
C ILE A 11 3.75 13.18 16.76
N ASP A 12 4.96 13.43 17.26
CA ASP A 12 5.73 12.43 18.00
C ASP A 12 6.25 12.97 19.33
N PHE A 13 6.31 12.08 20.30
CA PHE A 13 6.94 12.30 21.59
C PHE A 13 8.00 11.24 21.82
N LYS A 14 9.20 11.67 22.20
CA LYS A 14 10.31 10.77 22.51
C LYS A 14 10.95 11.15 23.83
N MET A 15 11.21 10.16 24.66
CA MET A 15 11.91 10.29 25.91
C MET A 15 13.03 9.27 26.00
N SER A 16 14.22 9.71 26.37
CA SER A 16 15.38 8.82 26.53
C SER A 16 16.02 9.03 27.89
N HIS A 17 16.53 7.93 28.43
CA HIS A 17 17.34 7.94 29.63
C HIS A 17 18.59 7.10 29.42
N PRO A 18 19.79 7.67 29.52
CA PRO A 18 21.04 6.97 29.19
C PRO A 18 21.45 5.93 30.24
N GLU A 19 20.95 6.03 31.45
CA GLU A 19 21.34 5.22 32.61
C GLU A 19 20.12 4.73 33.38
N LEU A 20 19.23 3.95 32.74
CA LEU A 20 18.02 3.44 33.39
C LEU A 20 18.36 2.52 34.59
N PHE A 21 19.32 1.65 34.42
CA PHE A 21 19.92 0.82 35.49
C PHE A 21 21.32 0.38 35.07
N GLN A 22 22.10 -0.09 36.06
CA GLN A 22 23.49 -0.44 35.86
C GLN A 22 23.66 -1.96 35.73
N LEU A 23 24.33 -2.40 34.64
CA LEU A 23 24.86 -3.74 34.48
C LEU A 23 26.37 -3.77 34.87
N PRO A 24 26.93 -4.96 35.09
CA PRO A 24 28.37 -5.05 35.39
C PRO A 24 29.30 -4.43 34.34
N ALA A 25 28.87 -4.41 33.09
CA ALA A 25 29.61 -3.87 31.96
C ALA A 25 29.24 -2.43 31.59
N GLY A 26 28.32 -1.79 32.30
CA GLY A 26 27.93 -0.40 32.07
C GLY A 26 26.43 -0.13 32.18
N PRO A 27 26.02 1.12 32.00
CA PRO A 27 24.64 1.53 32.12
C PRO A 27 23.79 1.04 30.92
N VAL A 28 22.53 0.74 31.20
CA VAL A 28 21.52 0.44 30.18
C VAL A 28 20.80 1.72 29.78
N ALA A 29 20.85 2.05 28.52
CA ALA A 29 20.07 3.15 27.97
C ALA A 29 18.70 2.67 27.47
N VAL A 30 17.68 3.54 27.62
CA VAL A 30 16.33 3.32 27.11
C VAL A 30 15.86 4.53 26.31
N LEU A 31 15.14 4.25 25.24
CA LEU A 31 14.35 5.20 24.47
C LEU A 31 12.91 4.69 24.42
N PHE A 32 11.97 5.54 24.76
CA PHE A 32 10.52 5.32 24.59
C PHE A 32 9.96 6.40 23.69
N GLY A 33 8.99 6.05 22.86
CA GLY A 33 8.30 7.04 22.04
C GLY A 33 6.87 6.66 21.71
N LEU A 34 6.08 7.71 21.51
CA LEU A 34 4.71 7.67 21.01
C LEU A 34 4.64 8.49 19.74
N GLU A 35 3.85 8.05 18.79
CA GLU A 35 3.68 8.71 17.50
C GLU A 35 2.23 8.59 17.07
N ARG A 36 1.66 9.70 16.58
CA ARG A 36 0.38 9.72 15.89
C ARG A 36 0.59 10.35 14.53
N ARG A 37 0.09 9.68 13.50
CA ARG A 37 0.25 10.05 12.10
C ARG A 37 -1.10 10.00 11.41
N GLU A 38 -1.44 11.05 10.70
CA GLU A 38 -2.63 11.14 9.86
C GLU A 38 -2.19 11.30 8.40
N GLU A 39 -2.63 10.40 7.57
CA GLU A 39 -2.35 10.37 6.13
C GLU A 39 -3.66 10.58 5.39
N THR A 40 -3.70 11.55 4.47
CA THR A 40 -4.82 11.72 3.55
C THR A 40 -4.34 11.62 2.12
N TYR A 41 -5.17 11.08 1.27
CA TYR A 41 -4.92 10.95 -0.16
C TYR A 41 -6.20 11.28 -0.93
N ASN A 42 -6.09 12.18 -1.89
CA ASN A 42 -7.17 12.56 -2.79
C ASN A 42 -6.65 12.52 -4.24
N ASP A 43 -7.28 11.73 -5.09
CA ASP A 43 -7.01 11.63 -6.53
C ASP A 43 -8.28 11.99 -7.27
N ASP A 44 -8.39 13.27 -7.67
CA ASP A 44 -9.52 13.84 -8.43
C ASP A 44 -9.14 13.85 -9.92
N ARG A 45 -9.91 13.14 -10.70
CA ARG A 45 -9.70 12.96 -12.13
C ARG A 45 -10.70 13.78 -12.93
N ASP A 46 -10.27 14.18 -14.12
CA ASP A 46 -11.15 14.82 -15.06
C ASP A 46 -12.38 13.92 -15.33
N PRO A 47 -13.61 14.48 -15.26
CA PRO A 47 -14.84 13.73 -15.52
C PRO A 47 -14.86 12.97 -16.86
N LEU A 48 -14.05 13.38 -17.82
CA LEU A 48 -13.86 12.63 -19.08
C LEU A 48 -13.09 11.31 -18.90
N LEU A 49 -12.37 11.16 -17.78
CA LEU A 49 -11.51 10.02 -17.51
C LEU A 49 -12.06 9.10 -16.41
N ASP A 50 -12.83 9.64 -15.47
CA ASP A 50 -13.40 8.91 -14.33
C ASP A 50 -14.65 8.10 -14.66
N GLY A 51 -15.26 8.36 -15.83
CA GLY A 51 -16.47 7.69 -16.28
C GLY A 51 -17.77 8.30 -15.75
N THR A 52 -17.72 9.47 -15.12
CA THR A 52 -18.90 10.17 -14.60
C THR A 52 -19.68 10.90 -15.69
N ILE A 53 -19.02 11.30 -16.78
CA ILE A 53 -19.69 11.91 -17.93
C ILE A 53 -20.50 10.86 -18.69
N THR A 54 -21.78 11.14 -18.83
CA THR A 54 -22.68 10.38 -19.70
C THR A 54 -22.57 10.90 -21.13
N THR A 55 -22.05 10.09 -22.03
CA THR A 55 -22.08 10.38 -23.47
C THR A 55 -23.32 9.79 -24.10
N GLN A 56 -24.02 10.57 -24.92
CA GLN A 56 -25.10 10.10 -25.73
C GLN A 56 -24.54 9.59 -27.07
N ASP A 57 -24.86 8.35 -27.44
CA ASP A 57 -24.47 7.84 -28.75
C ASP A 57 -25.36 8.42 -29.87
N CYS A 58 -25.00 8.15 -31.12
CA CYS A 58 -25.75 8.58 -32.29
C CYS A 58 -27.25 8.16 -32.31
N CYS A 59 -27.63 7.23 -31.43
CA CYS A 59 -28.97 6.67 -31.34
C CYS A 59 -29.75 7.18 -30.13
N GLY A 60 -29.27 8.19 -29.43
CA GLY A 60 -29.93 8.78 -28.26
C GLY A 60 -29.83 7.96 -26.98
N ILE A 61 -29.02 6.91 -26.95
CA ILE A 61 -28.81 6.05 -25.78
C ILE A 61 -27.70 6.64 -24.92
N THR A 62 -28.03 7.05 -23.70
CA THR A 62 -27.03 7.52 -22.74
C THR A 62 -26.19 6.35 -22.20
N SER A 63 -24.95 6.58 -21.92
CA SER A 63 -24.04 5.54 -21.39
C SER A 63 -24.51 4.96 -20.05
N LYS A 64 -25.30 5.68 -19.28
CA LYS A 64 -25.92 5.20 -18.03
C LYS A 64 -26.97 4.10 -18.24
N THR A 65 -27.55 3.97 -19.43
CA THR A 65 -28.52 2.92 -19.73
C THR A 65 -27.90 1.62 -20.20
N ARG A 66 -26.61 1.60 -20.44
CA ARG A 66 -25.87 0.38 -20.77
C ARG A 66 -25.22 -0.21 -19.51
N SER A 67 -25.03 -1.53 -19.51
CA SER A 67 -24.40 -2.31 -18.45
C SER A 67 -22.91 -1.96 -18.18
N HIS A 68 -22.37 -0.90 -18.80
CA HIS A 68 -21.02 -0.41 -18.59
C HIS A 68 -21.08 1.09 -18.22
N PRO A 69 -21.36 1.39 -16.93
CA PRO A 69 -21.47 2.76 -16.46
C PRO A 69 -20.11 3.52 -16.50
N PHE A 70 -19.00 2.79 -16.64
CA PHE A 70 -17.65 3.35 -16.55
C PHE A 70 -16.98 3.34 -17.93
N ARG A 71 -17.30 4.32 -18.74
CA ARG A 71 -16.58 4.57 -19.98
C ARG A 71 -15.79 5.86 -19.87
N SER A 72 -14.49 5.76 -20.10
CA SER A 72 -13.69 6.94 -20.37
C SER A 72 -14.10 7.54 -21.71
N ALA A 73 -14.28 8.87 -21.78
CA ALA A 73 -14.50 9.57 -23.03
C ALA A 73 -13.20 9.68 -23.86
N ALA A 74 -12.04 9.41 -23.26
CA ALA A 74 -10.76 9.39 -23.95
C ALA A 74 -10.54 8.03 -24.64
N LEU A 75 -10.25 8.07 -25.94
CA LEU A 75 -9.90 6.89 -26.74
C LEU A 75 -8.64 6.20 -26.19
N GLY A 76 -8.77 4.89 -25.92
CA GLY A 76 -7.65 4.06 -25.44
C GLY A 76 -7.35 4.17 -23.94
N SER A 77 -8.14 4.94 -23.21
CA SER A 77 -8.05 5.05 -21.75
C SER A 77 -9.09 4.17 -21.06
N SER A 78 -8.68 3.48 -20.01
CA SER A 78 -9.59 2.81 -19.10
C SER A 78 -10.13 3.82 -18.09
N PRO A 79 -11.45 3.85 -17.83
CA PRO A 79 -12.00 4.72 -16.80
C PRO A 79 -11.41 4.30 -15.45
N THR A 80 -10.98 5.29 -14.68
CA THR A 80 -10.49 5.10 -13.32
C THR A 80 -11.18 6.12 -12.45
N VAL A 81 -11.94 5.64 -11.48
CA VAL A 81 -12.71 6.49 -10.56
C VAL A 81 -11.79 7.27 -9.64
N ASP A 82 -12.32 8.37 -9.12
CA ASP A 82 -11.65 9.16 -8.09
C ASP A 82 -11.43 8.31 -6.85
N VAL A 83 -10.36 8.60 -6.14
CA VAL A 83 -9.98 7.88 -4.93
C VAL A 83 -9.73 8.89 -3.82
N TYR A 84 -10.47 8.76 -2.74
CA TYR A 84 -10.22 9.45 -1.50
C TYR A 84 -9.97 8.43 -0.40
N GLY A 85 -9.00 8.70 0.44
CA GLY A 85 -8.71 7.88 1.61
C GLY A 85 -8.05 8.68 2.71
N GLU A 86 -8.35 8.31 3.94
CA GLU A 86 -7.66 8.79 5.12
C GLU A 86 -7.29 7.61 6.01
N LYS A 87 -6.22 7.77 6.75
CA LYS A 87 -5.69 6.77 7.65
C LYS A 87 -5.00 7.41 8.83
N THR A 88 -5.36 6.96 10.01
CA THR A 88 -4.67 7.30 11.25
C THR A 88 -3.84 6.11 11.71
N VAL A 89 -2.63 6.39 12.17
CA VAL A 89 -1.72 5.40 12.75
C VAL A 89 -1.26 5.90 14.10
N ASP A 90 -1.58 5.15 15.14
CA ASP A 90 -1.06 5.35 16.48
C ASP A 90 0.05 4.33 16.75
N ALA A 91 1.22 4.78 17.18
CA ALA A 91 2.35 3.92 17.42
C ALA A 91 3.01 4.17 18.77
N ALA A 92 3.47 3.09 19.37
CA ALA A 92 4.33 3.13 20.56
C ALA A 92 5.57 2.28 20.30
N PHE A 93 6.73 2.77 20.73
CA PHE A 93 7.96 2.01 20.58
C PHE A 93 8.88 2.17 21.80
N VAL A 94 9.69 1.16 22.01
CA VAL A 94 10.70 1.12 23.04
C VAL A 94 11.97 0.51 22.50
N GLU A 95 13.12 1.04 22.92
CA GLU A 95 14.44 0.55 22.55
C GLU A 95 15.34 0.54 23.78
N PHE A 96 16.09 -0.54 23.95
CA PHE A 96 17.10 -0.69 24.98
C PHE A 96 18.45 -0.93 24.32
N VAL A 97 19.47 -0.26 24.85
CA VAL A 97 20.88 -0.52 24.52
C VAL A 97 21.57 -0.99 25.78
N MET A 98 22.08 -2.21 25.74
CA MET A 98 22.59 -2.92 26.90
C MET A 98 24.02 -3.38 26.68
N PRO A 99 25.02 -2.87 27.39
CA PRO A 99 26.35 -3.45 27.43
C PRO A 99 26.32 -4.72 28.29
N LEU A 100 26.33 -5.88 27.66
CA LEU A 100 26.29 -7.19 28.34
C LEU A 100 27.67 -7.58 28.91
N THR A 101 28.73 -7.23 28.18
CA THR A 101 30.12 -7.34 28.63
C THR A 101 30.92 -6.18 28.04
N ASP A 102 32.19 -6.00 28.46
CA ASP A 102 33.10 -4.97 27.93
C ASP A 102 33.23 -5.03 26.39
N LYS A 103 32.94 -6.19 25.78
CA LYS A 103 33.08 -6.43 24.35
C LYS A 103 31.74 -6.69 23.62
N LEU A 104 30.65 -6.92 24.35
CA LEU A 104 29.38 -7.33 23.78
C LEU A 104 28.28 -6.32 24.16
N THR A 105 27.70 -5.69 23.17
CA THR A 105 26.55 -4.82 23.30
C THR A 105 25.34 -5.44 22.60
N ALA A 106 24.20 -5.45 23.28
CA ALA A 106 22.91 -5.83 22.71
C ALA A 106 21.99 -4.61 22.56
N GLN A 107 21.23 -4.58 21.49
CA GLN A 107 20.18 -3.60 21.25
C GLN A 107 18.88 -4.36 20.98
N VAL A 108 17.83 -4.06 21.73
CA VAL A 108 16.51 -4.66 21.60
C VAL A 108 15.51 -3.55 21.39
N ALA A 109 14.68 -3.66 20.38
CA ALA A 109 13.61 -2.71 20.12
C ALA A 109 12.32 -3.44 19.79
N ALA A 110 11.22 -2.84 20.19
CA ALA A 110 9.87 -3.24 19.82
C ALA A 110 9.05 -2.02 19.45
N ARG A 111 8.21 -2.16 18.42
CA ARG A 111 7.25 -1.14 17.98
C ARG A 111 5.91 -1.79 17.74
N HIS A 112 4.89 -1.18 18.29
CA HIS A 112 3.49 -1.54 18.05
C HIS A 112 2.81 -0.39 17.31
N GLU A 113 2.07 -0.73 16.26
CA GLU A 113 1.32 0.21 15.45
C GLU A 113 -0.13 -0.25 15.35
N ASP A 114 -1.05 0.67 15.57
CA ASP A 114 -2.48 0.49 15.38
C ASP A 114 -2.95 1.36 14.22
N PHE A 115 -3.64 0.74 13.27
CA PHE A 115 -4.08 1.37 12.03
C PHE A 115 -5.59 1.47 12.01
N SER A 116 -6.12 2.63 11.60
CA SER A 116 -7.58 2.84 11.52
C SER A 116 -8.24 2.02 10.40
N ASP A 117 -7.47 1.57 9.40
CA ASP A 117 -7.93 0.91 8.18
C ASP A 117 -7.52 -0.56 8.05
N SER A 118 -6.74 -1.07 9.00
CA SER A 118 -6.22 -2.44 8.99
C SER A 118 -5.88 -2.94 10.38
N ASP A 119 -5.50 -4.22 10.48
CA ASP A 119 -5.11 -4.83 11.75
C ASP A 119 -3.82 -4.21 12.31
N SER A 120 -3.72 -4.15 13.64
CA SER A 120 -2.52 -3.70 14.34
C SER A 120 -1.32 -4.62 14.07
N ALA A 121 -0.13 -4.07 14.11
CA ALA A 121 1.11 -4.79 13.89
C ALA A 121 2.12 -4.56 15.01
N THR A 122 2.83 -5.61 15.37
CA THR A 122 3.98 -5.51 16.30
C THR A 122 5.22 -6.03 15.60
N VAL A 123 6.27 -5.22 15.61
CA VAL A 123 7.56 -5.57 15.03
C VAL A 123 8.64 -5.44 16.10
N GLY A 124 9.68 -6.28 15.99
CA GLY A 124 10.79 -6.31 16.92
C GLY A 124 12.13 -6.37 16.21
N ARG A 125 13.17 -5.91 16.90
CA ARG A 125 14.54 -5.96 16.45
C ARG A 125 15.46 -6.40 17.59
N LEU A 126 16.39 -7.30 17.27
CA LEU A 126 17.52 -7.67 18.09
C LEU A 126 18.79 -7.41 17.30
N ALA A 127 19.72 -6.65 17.86
CA ALA A 127 21.04 -6.47 17.27
C ALA A 127 22.12 -6.74 18.32
N LEU A 128 23.21 -7.35 17.90
CA LEU A 128 24.36 -7.67 18.72
C LEU A 128 25.61 -7.08 18.08
N GLY A 129 26.44 -6.42 18.88
CA GLY A 129 27.74 -5.92 18.49
C GLY A 129 28.82 -6.55 19.37
N TYR A 130 29.82 -7.21 18.77
CA TYR A 130 30.90 -7.83 19.47
C TYR A 130 32.25 -7.29 18.98
N THR A 131 33.01 -6.69 19.89
CA THR A 131 34.37 -6.19 19.64
C THR A 131 35.36 -7.29 19.91
N VAL A 132 35.92 -7.89 18.86
CA VAL A 132 36.94 -8.95 18.99
C VAL A 132 38.26 -8.37 19.49
N ASN A 133 38.71 -7.30 18.81
CA ASN A 133 39.93 -6.54 19.17
C ASN A 133 39.79 -5.11 18.61
N GLU A 134 40.88 -4.32 18.74
CA GLU A 134 40.88 -2.90 18.27
C GLU A 134 40.68 -2.73 16.76
N ILE A 135 40.89 -3.78 15.97
CA ILE A 135 40.82 -3.74 14.49
C ILE A 135 39.51 -4.36 13.98
N LEU A 136 38.96 -5.36 14.73
CA LEU A 136 37.83 -6.17 14.26
C LEU A 136 36.63 -6.07 15.20
N SER A 137 35.52 -5.68 14.66
CA SER A 137 34.19 -5.77 15.31
C SER A 137 33.20 -6.52 14.42
N LEU A 138 32.35 -7.34 15.02
CA LEU A 138 31.28 -8.11 14.36
C LEU A 138 29.96 -7.56 14.77
N ARG A 139 29.01 -7.53 13.83
CA ARG A 139 27.63 -7.11 14.08
C ARG A 139 26.67 -8.10 13.44
N ALA A 140 25.63 -8.45 14.18
CA ALA A 140 24.53 -9.27 13.72
C ALA A 140 23.21 -8.60 14.11
N SER A 141 22.22 -8.67 13.24
CA SER A 141 20.88 -8.16 13.56
C SER A 141 19.78 -9.05 12.95
N PHE A 142 18.70 -9.18 13.69
CA PHE A 142 17.47 -9.81 13.26
C PHE A 142 16.31 -8.86 13.53
N SER A 143 15.41 -8.71 12.56
CA SER A 143 14.20 -7.89 12.74
C SER A 143 13.02 -8.49 11.98
N THR A 144 11.85 -8.34 12.55
CA THR A 144 10.59 -8.55 11.86
C THR A 144 10.15 -7.25 11.20
N ALA A 145 9.40 -7.33 10.12
CA ALA A 145 8.86 -6.18 9.43
C ALA A 145 7.40 -6.43 9.05
N PHE A 146 6.61 -5.37 9.08
CA PHE A 146 5.24 -5.33 8.59
C PHE A 146 5.11 -4.18 7.60
N ARG A 147 4.28 -4.37 6.58
CA ARG A 147 3.95 -3.33 5.63
C ARG A 147 2.43 -3.27 5.49
N PRO A 148 1.78 -2.25 6.03
CA PRO A 148 0.35 -2.05 5.83
C PRO A 148 0.07 -1.73 4.35
N PRO A 149 -1.14 -2.00 3.86
CA PRO A 149 -1.57 -1.55 2.56
C PRO A 149 -1.58 -0.01 2.52
N ASN A 150 -1.35 0.56 1.35
CA ASN A 150 -1.44 2.01 1.19
C ASN A 150 -2.90 2.45 0.96
N LEU A 151 -3.19 3.75 1.11
CA LEU A 151 -4.53 4.31 0.98
C LEU A 151 -5.17 4.01 -0.38
N ILE A 152 -4.37 3.97 -1.46
CA ILE A 152 -4.87 3.63 -2.79
C ILE A 152 -5.33 2.17 -2.84
N GLN A 153 -4.56 1.25 -2.25
CA GLN A 153 -4.88 -0.19 -2.27
C GLN A 153 -6.15 -0.52 -1.48
N VAL A 154 -6.40 0.22 -0.40
CA VAL A 154 -7.60 0.00 0.44
C VAL A 154 -8.84 0.65 -0.17
N ASN A 155 -8.70 1.87 -0.70
CA ASN A 155 -9.83 2.68 -1.11
C ASN A 155 -10.18 2.59 -2.60
N GLN A 156 -9.31 2.00 -3.44
CA GLN A 156 -9.60 1.81 -4.85
C GLN A 156 -10.55 0.62 -5.04
N PRO A 157 -11.84 0.84 -5.35
CA PRO A 157 -12.83 -0.24 -5.36
C PRO A 157 -12.63 -1.22 -6.52
N TYR A 158 -12.09 -0.78 -7.64
CA TYR A 158 -11.77 -1.61 -8.81
C TYR A 158 -10.92 -0.84 -9.81
N VAL A 159 -10.19 -1.59 -10.63
CA VAL A 159 -9.46 -1.07 -11.80
C VAL A 159 -10.08 -1.69 -13.04
N THR A 160 -10.74 -0.86 -13.85
CA THR A 160 -11.21 -1.30 -15.15
C THR A 160 -10.06 -1.25 -16.15
N ARG A 161 -9.76 -2.38 -16.77
CA ARG A 161 -8.81 -2.44 -17.88
C ARG A 161 -9.54 -2.82 -19.16
N THR A 162 -9.44 -1.98 -20.18
CA THR A 162 -9.84 -2.35 -21.53
C THR A 162 -8.71 -3.17 -22.14
N GLY A 163 -8.96 -4.44 -22.34
CA GLY A 163 -8.03 -5.34 -23.06
C GLY A 163 -8.68 -5.81 -24.34
N THR A 164 -7.93 -5.88 -25.41
CA THR A 164 -8.32 -6.51 -26.67
C THR A 164 -8.25 -8.04 -26.60
N ARG A 165 -8.66 -8.65 -25.49
CA ARG A 165 -8.82 -10.10 -25.44
C ARG A 165 -10.14 -10.45 -26.10
N GLU A 166 -10.07 -10.98 -27.30
CA GLU A 166 -11.21 -11.67 -27.89
C GLU A 166 -11.44 -12.99 -27.13
N ASP A 167 -12.62 -13.11 -26.53
CA ASP A 167 -13.08 -14.42 -26.10
C ASP A 167 -13.50 -15.20 -27.34
N ALA A 168 -12.63 -16.07 -27.79
CA ALA A 168 -12.86 -16.89 -28.99
C ALA A 168 -14.13 -17.75 -28.88
N VAL A 169 -14.48 -18.19 -27.66
CA VAL A 169 -15.68 -19.00 -27.42
C VAL A 169 -16.95 -18.15 -27.52
N GLN A 170 -16.92 -16.93 -26.98
CA GLN A 170 -18.07 -16.02 -27.04
C GLN A 170 -18.27 -15.52 -28.47
N LYS A 171 -17.20 -15.19 -29.18
CA LYS A 171 -17.24 -14.81 -30.60
C LYS A 171 -17.82 -15.92 -31.47
N TYR A 172 -17.41 -17.15 -31.22
CA TYR A 172 -17.95 -18.33 -31.90
C TYR A 172 -19.45 -18.52 -31.62
N ARG A 173 -19.89 -18.37 -30.37
CA ARG A 173 -21.30 -18.48 -30.00
C ARG A 173 -22.16 -17.40 -30.66
N ILE A 174 -21.67 -16.15 -30.71
CA ILE A 174 -22.36 -15.04 -31.37
C ILE A 174 -22.46 -15.31 -32.84
N TYR A 175 -21.36 -15.73 -33.49
CA TYR A 175 -21.30 -16.03 -34.89
C TYR A 175 -22.32 -17.12 -35.29
N ILE A 176 -22.39 -18.23 -34.58
CA ILE A 176 -23.37 -19.30 -34.81
C ILE A 176 -24.80 -18.81 -34.55
N ARG A 177 -25.01 -18.00 -33.52
CA ARG A 177 -26.35 -17.43 -33.20
C ARG A 177 -26.86 -16.50 -34.29
N GLU A 178 -25.99 -15.82 -34.99
CA GLU A 178 -26.31 -14.93 -36.12
C GLU A 178 -26.38 -15.69 -37.47
N GLY A 179 -26.33 -16.99 -37.45
CA GLY A 179 -26.49 -17.83 -38.64
C GLY A 179 -25.20 -18.04 -39.45
N GLY A 180 -24.04 -17.71 -38.88
CA GLY A 180 -22.75 -17.94 -39.48
C GLY A 180 -22.38 -19.43 -39.57
N GLN A 181 -21.70 -19.83 -40.63
CA GLN A 181 -21.18 -21.18 -40.79
C GLN A 181 -19.66 -21.23 -40.52
N VAL A 182 -19.23 -22.28 -39.84
CA VAL A 182 -17.81 -22.51 -39.53
C VAL A 182 -17.23 -23.39 -40.63
N ASN A 183 -16.25 -22.91 -41.33
CA ASN A 183 -15.52 -23.73 -42.29
C ASN A 183 -14.67 -24.77 -41.56
N SER A 184 -14.55 -25.94 -42.10
CA SER A 184 -13.78 -27.08 -41.57
C SER A 184 -12.28 -26.81 -41.32
N GLY A 185 -11.80 -25.61 -41.64
CA GLY A 185 -10.44 -25.13 -41.34
C GLY A 185 -10.29 -24.18 -40.16
N GLY A 186 -11.35 -23.96 -39.32
CA GLY A 186 -11.27 -23.15 -38.13
C GLY A 186 -11.26 -21.63 -38.34
N GLY A 187 -11.51 -21.16 -39.58
CA GLY A 187 -11.66 -19.73 -39.87
C GLY A 187 -13.14 -19.31 -39.89
N PHE A 188 -13.43 -18.08 -39.51
CA PHE A 188 -14.71 -17.44 -39.73
C PHE A 188 -14.76 -16.88 -41.15
N ALA A 189 -15.81 -17.17 -41.90
CA ALA A 189 -16.07 -16.61 -43.21
C ALA A 189 -16.86 -15.30 -43.09
#